data_2c802bdd80e2209600b23877aebd5165
#
_entry.id   2c802bdd80e2209600b23877aebd5165
#
_cell.length_a   1.000
_cell.length_b   1.000
_cell.length_c   1.000
_cell.angle_alpha   90.00
_cell.angle_beta   90.00
_cell.angle_gamma   90.00
#
_symmetry.space_group_name_H-M   'P 1'
#
loop_
_entity.id
_entity.type
_entity.pdbx_description
1 polymer ?
#
loop_
_entity_poly.entity_id
_entity_poly.type
_entity_poly.pdbx_seq_one_letter_code
_entity_poly.pdbx_strand_id
1 'polypeptide(L)'
;MKNIYLILFCFSLSFGAIENYNLATWNMQGSSASTESKWNVNVRQLIAGSNAADILFIQEAGSLPHSAVQSQRVVQRGGIPVHEYIWNLGTNSRPNMVYIYYSRVDVGANRVNLAIVSRLQAEEVIVLTPPITLSRPILGIRIGNDAFFSAHALANGGTDSAAIVENVYRNFISSPNVNWVIGGDFNREPSSLVNILESSVRQRVSIIAPNAPTQSSGRTLDYLVAGNSGTSAFSAPAIAAILMLANMRSQITSDHIPVNFRRF
;
A
#
# COMPACT_ATOMS: atom_id res chain seq x y z
N MET A 1 52.70 -8.02 -28.31
CA MET A 1 51.85 -8.53 -27.21
C MET A 1 50.65 -7.58 -27.07
N LYS A 2 49.45 -8.05 -27.42
CA LYS A 2 48.21 -7.23 -27.29
C LYS A 2 47.59 -7.57 -25.95
N ASN A 3 47.53 -6.58 -25.06
CA ASN A 3 46.83 -6.70 -23.77
C ASN A 3 45.34 -6.64 -24.01
N ILE A 4 44.65 -7.75 -23.77
CA ILE A 4 43.18 -7.85 -23.75
C ILE A 4 42.78 -7.46 -22.33
N TYR A 5 42.17 -6.28 -22.15
CA TYR A 5 41.50 -5.90 -20.94
C TYR A 5 40.11 -6.52 -20.91
N LEU A 6 39.92 -7.51 -20.06
CA LEU A 6 38.62 -8.09 -19.75
C LEU A 6 37.87 -7.14 -18.82
N ILE A 7 36.92 -6.36 -19.37
CA ILE A 7 36.03 -5.53 -18.56
C ILE A 7 34.96 -6.45 -17.99
N LEU A 8 35.10 -6.79 -16.72
CA LEU A 8 34.07 -7.50 -15.95
C LEU A 8 32.93 -6.51 -15.64
N PHE A 9 31.83 -6.59 -16.39
CA PHE A 9 30.60 -5.94 -16.00
C PHE A 9 30.00 -6.69 -14.81
N CYS A 10 30.25 -6.22 -13.58
CA CYS A 10 29.46 -6.62 -12.43
C CYS A 10 28.06 -6.05 -12.58
N PHE A 11 27.12 -6.84 -13.09
CA PHE A 11 25.71 -6.57 -12.87
C PHE A 11 25.44 -6.79 -11.38
N SER A 12 25.43 -5.71 -10.60
CA SER A 12 24.82 -5.75 -9.29
C SER A 12 23.32 -5.96 -9.53
N LEU A 13 22.85 -7.20 -9.32
CA LEU A 13 21.43 -7.47 -9.18
C LEU A 13 21.00 -6.71 -7.93
N SER A 14 20.42 -5.53 -8.12
CA SER A 14 19.74 -4.82 -7.06
C SER A 14 18.50 -5.65 -6.73
N PHE A 15 18.62 -6.48 -5.70
CA PHE A 15 17.44 -7.05 -5.07
C PHE A 15 16.68 -5.87 -4.47
N GLY A 16 15.43 -5.66 -4.90
CA GLY A 16 14.54 -4.71 -4.25
C GLY A 16 14.45 -5.07 -2.76
N ALA A 17 14.42 -4.07 -1.91
CA ALA A 17 14.30 -4.29 -0.48
C ALA A 17 13.21 -3.36 0.04
N ILE A 18 12.06 -3.93 0.40
CA ILE A 18 10.89 -3.20 0.93
C ILE A 18 11.29 -2.28 2.10
N GLU A 19 12.29 -2.67 2.89
CA GLU A 19 12.82 -1.86 3.99
C GLU A 19 13.53 -0.56 3.57
N ASN A 20 13.78 -0.35 2.29
CA ASN A 20 14.32 0.91 1.78
C ASN A 20 13.25 1.97 1.57
N TYR A 21 11.98 1.62 1.74
CA TYR A 21 10.86 2.54 1.62
C TYR A 21 10.24 2.82 2.97
N ASN A 22 9.92 4.08 3.22
CA ASN A 22 8.99 4.47 4.26
C ASN A 22 7.56 4.22 3.74
N LEU A 23 6.84 3.34 4.39
CA LEU A 23 5.48 2.98 4.00
C LEU A 23 4.48 3.53 5.02
N ALA A 24 3.25 3.80 4.59
CA ALA A 24 2.17 4.11 5.52
C ALA A 24 0.85 3.53 5.02
N THR A 25 -0.08 3.26 5.94
CA THR A 25 -1.46 2.89 5.60
C THR A 25 -2.45 3.70 6.41
N TRP A 26 -3.60 3.99 5.79
CA TRP A 26 -4.70 4.71 6.45
C TRP A 26 -6.05 4.41 5.81
N ASN A 27 -6.98 3.88 6.59
CA ASN A 27 -8.40 3.94 6.24
C ASN A 27 -8.92 5.34 6.58
N MET A 28 -9.15 6.16 5.55
CA MET A 28 -9.45 7.57 5.77
C MET A 28 -10.94 7.90 5.92
N GLN A 29 -11.84 6.91 5.76
CA GLN A 29 -13.29 7.15 5.79
C GLN A 29 -13.71 8.34 4.89
N GLY A 30 -13.32 8.28 3.63
CA GLY A 30 -13.40 9.42 2.70
C GLY A 30 -14.77 9.69 2.09
N SER A 31 -15.84 9.04 2.53
CA SER A 31 -17.21 9.26 1.99
C SER A 31 -17.91 10.52 2.51
N SER A 32 -17.25 11.30 3.37
CA SER A 32 -17.81 12.48 4.00
C SER A 32 -17.50 13.76 3.23
N ALA A 33 -18.22 14.85 3.53
CA ALA A 33 -17.95 16.19 2.99
C ALA A 33 -16.54 16.72 3.36
N SER A 34 -15.89 16.14 4.37
CA SER A 34 -14.53 16.51 4.78
C SER A 34 -13.43 15.85 3.95
N THR A 35 -13.76 15.06 2.93
CA THR A 35 -12.78 14.30 2.12
C THR A 35 -11.70 15.20 1.52
N GLU A 36 -12.05 16.35 0.97
CA GLU A 36 -11.08 17.30 0.43
C GLU A 36 -10.08 17.78 1.50
N SER A 37 -10.54 18.05 2.72
CA SER A 37 -9.67 18.42 3.84
C SER A 37 -8.79 17.27 4.27
N LYS A 38 -9.30 16.03 4.28
CA LYS A 38 -8.51 14.83 4.59
C LYS A 38 -7.34 14.68 3.61
N TRP A 39 -7.58 14.87 2.30
CA TRP A 39 -6.52 14.85 1.31
C TRP A 39 -5.52 15.99 1.50
N ASN A 40 -6.01 17.23 1.55
CA ASN A 40 -5.16 18.43 1.58
C ASN A 40 -4.40 18.62 2.89
N VAL A 41 -4.87 18.05 4.00
CA VAL A 41 -4.22 18.15 5.31
C VAL A 41 -3.56 16.84 5.70
N ASN A 42 -4.36 15.77 5.89
CA ASN A 42 -3.85 14.54 6.50
C ASN A 42 -3.01 13.72 5.52
N VAL A 43 -3.53 13.42 4.32
CA VAL A 43 -2.76 12.67 3.30
C VAL A 43 -1.51 13.44 2.92
N ARG A 44 -1.62 14.76 2.71
CA ARG A 44 -0.47 15.62 2.43
C ARG A 44 0.60 15.54 3.52
N GLN A 45 0.22 15.54 4.79
CA GLN A 45 1.16 15.43 5.90
C GLN A 45 1.83 14.05 5.94
N LEU A 46 1.10 12.97 5.61
CA LEU A 46 1.63 11.61 5.59
C LEU A 46 2.67 11.40 4.47
N ILE A 47 2.53 12.09 3.32
CA ILE A 47 3.38 11.88 2.13
C ILE A 47 4.42 12.99 1.91
N ALA A 48 4.30 14.15 2.55
CA ALA A 48 5.21 15.30 2.37
C ALA A 48 5.72 15.90 3.68
N GLY A 49 5.22 15.50 4.83
CA GLY A 49 5.62 15.98 6.15
C GLY A 49 6.93 15.38 6.66
N SER A 50 7.27 15.69 7.89
CA SER A 50 8.40 15.06 8.59
C SER A 50 8.19 13.55 8.68
N ASN A 51 9.20 12.78 8.31
CA ASN A 51 9.14 11.33 8.22
C ASN A 51 8.07 10.83 7.22
N ALA A 52 7.88 11.56 6.12
CA ALA A 52 6.92 11.24 5.08
C ALA A 52 7.11 9.81 4.54
N ALA A 53 6.00 9.21 4.16
CA ALA A 53 6.01 7.95 3.45
C ALA A 53 6.51 8.16 2.00
N ASP A 54 7.19 7.16 1.46
CA ASP A 54 7.46 7.07 0.03
C ASP A 54 6.24 6.48 -0.70
N ILE A 55 5.52 5.58 -0.03
CA ILE A 55 4.31 4.95 -0.52
C ILE A 55 3.26 4.92 0.61
N LEU A 56 2.06 5.42 0.31
CA LEU A 56 0.94 5.46 1.23
C LEU A 56 -0.24 4.67 0.66
N PHE A 57 -0.69 3.67 1.39
CA PHE A 57 -1.87 2.87 1.07
C PHE A 57 -3.11 3.50 1.69
N ILE A 58 -4.12 3.78 0.89
CA ILE A 58 -5.35 4.43 1.35
C ILE A 58 -6.54 3.52 1.07
N GLN A 59 -7.33 3.29 2.10
CA GLN A 59 -8.62 2.64 2.04
C GLN A 59 -9.71 3.69 2.26
N GLU A 60 -10.89 3.46 1.72
CA GLU A 60 -12.00 4.42 1.73
C GLU A 60 -11.56 5.81 1.26
N ALA A 61 -10.86 5.85 0.13
CA ALA A 61 -10.21 7.05 -0.38
C ALA A 61 -11.17 8.21 -0.74
N GLY A 62 -12.45 7.93 -0.85
CA GLY A 62 -13.45 8.95 -1.23
C GLY A 62 -13.18 9.56 -2.60
N SER A 63 -13.43 10.85 -2.74
CA SER A 63 -13.08 11.62 -3.93
C SER A 63 -11.68 12.20 -3.81
N LEU A 64 -10.93 12.23 -4.91
CA LEU A 64 -9.60 12.82 -4.96
C LEU A 64 -9.65 14.35 -4.75
N PRO A 65 -8.53 14.97 -4.31
CA PRO A 65 -8.45 16.42 -4.19
C PRO A 65 -8.56 17.08 -5.57
N HIS A 66 -9.24 18.21 -5.66
CA HIS A 66 -9.45 18.94 -6.91
C HIS A 66 -8.12 19.37 -7.59
N SER A 67 -7.05 19.50 -6.80
CA SER A 67 -5.70 19.83 -7.30
C SER A 67 -4.93 18.64 -7.89
N ALA A 68 -5.43 17.42 -7.78
CA ALA A 68 -4.86 16.27 -8.46
C ALA A 68 -5.35 16.21 -9.91
N VAL A 69 -4.43 16.16 -10.85
CA VAL A 69 -4.72 16.16 -12.29
C VAL A 69 -4.52 14.76 -12.84
N GLN A 70 -5.51 14.22 -13.51
CA GLN A 70 -5.39 12.90 -14.16
C GLN A 70 -4.29 12.95 -15.22
N SER A 71 -3.38 12.00 -15.18
CA SER A 71 -2.34 11.86 -16.20
C SER A 71 -2.93 11.29 -17.50
N GLN A 72 -2.23 11.50 -18.62
CA GLN A 72 -2.62 10.91 -19.89
C GLN A 72 -2.16 9.44 -20.02
N ARG A 73 -1.42 8.93 -19.03
CA ARG A 73 -0.91 7.56 -19.04
C ARG A 73 -2.04 6.57 -18.82
N VAL A 74 -2.18 5.63 -19.76
CA VAL A 74 -3.10 4.50 -19.62
C VAL A 74 -2.38 3.44 -18.80
N VAL A 75 -2.68 3.37 -17.50
CA VAL A 75 -2.03 2.44 -16.55
C VAL A 75 -2.71 1.08 -16.54
N GLN A 76 -3.97 0.98 -16.99
CA GLN A 76 -4.70 -0.27 -17.11
C GLN A 76 -5.59 -0.24 -18.35
N ARG A 77 -5.60 -1.34 -19.11
CA ARG A 77 -6.32 -1.43 -20.39
C ARG A 77 -7.63 -2.20 -20.33
N GLY A 78 -8.05 -2.68 -19.17
CA GLY A 78 -9.28 -3.43 -19.02
C GLY A 78 -9.52 -3.85 -17.57
N GLY A 79 -10.70 -4.43 -17.30
CA GLY A 79 -11.11 -4.84 -15.96
C GLY A 79 -11.55 -3.66 -15.08
N ILE A 80 -11.16 -3.69 -13.81
CA ILE A 80 -11.54 -2.65 -12.84
C ILE A 80 -10.75 -1.37 -13.13
N PRO A 81 -11.41 -0.22 -13.35
CA PRO A 81 -10.73 0.99 -13.75
C PRO A 81 -9.75 1.50 -12.70
N VAL A 82 -8.52 1.77 -13.12
CA VAL A 82 -7.52 2.50 -12.33
C VAL A 82 -7.00 3.65 -13.17
N HIS A 83 -6.90 4.82 -12.56
CA HIS A 83 -6.37 6.02 -13.18
C HIS A 83 -5.18 6.53 -12.37
N GLU A 84 -4.16 7.00 -13.08
CA GLU A 84 -3.03 7.71 -12.50
C GLU A 84 -3.33 9.20 -12.48
N TYR A 85 -3.06 9.84 -11.33
CA TYR A 85 -3.12 11.29 -11.15
C TYR A 85 -1.77 11.82 -10.70
N ILE A 86 -1.46 13.04 -11.09
CA ILE A 86 -0.30 13.78 -10.62
C ILE A 86 -0.81 14.86 -9.66
N TRP A 87 -0.22 14.88 -8.47
CA TRP A 87 -0.59 15.84 -7.44
C TRP A 87 0.65 16.64 -6.99
N ASN A 88 0.61 17.96 -7.20
CA ASN A 88 1.68 18.85 -6.77
C ASN A 88 1.46 19.28 -5.32
N LEU A 89 2.29 18.78 -4.41
CA LEU A 89 2.30 19.14 -3.00
C LEU A 89 3.12 20.39 -2.70
N GLY A 90 3.87 20.87 -3.68
CA GLY A 90 4.70 22.07 -3.60
C GLY A 90 3.99 23.31 -4.16
N THR A 91 4.81 24.24 -4.64
CA THR A 91 4.39 25.44 -5.39
C THR A 91 4.78 25.30 -6.86
N ASN A 92 4.32 26.21 -7.71
CA ASN A 92 4.75 26.21 -9.13
C ASN A 92 6.25 26.43 -9.28
N SER A 93 6.87 27.20 -8.37
CA SER A 93 8.33 27.48 -8.38
C SER A 93 9.16 26.40 -7.68
N ARG A 94 8.53 25.60 -6.81
CA ARG A 94 9.17 24.49 -6.09
C ARG A 94 8.21 23.30 -6.08
N PRO A 95 8.06 22.61 -7.20
CA PRO A 95 7.13 21.49 -7.31
C PRO A 95 7.59 20.32 -6.43
N ASN A 96 6.63 19.64 -5.84
CA ASN A 96 6.80 18.38 -5.12
C ASN A 96 5.72 17.42 -5.61
N MET A 97 6.04 16.69 -6.67
CA MET A 97 5.08 15.84 -7.37
C MET A 97 4.98 14.47 -6.69
N VAL A 98 3.75 14.01 -6.54
CA VAL A 98 3.43 12.63 -6.18
C VAL A 98 2.43 12.07 -7.18
N TYR A 99 2.41 10.75 -7.29
CA TYR A 99 1.51 10.00 -8.15
C TYR A 99 0.43 9.34 -7.32
N ILE A 100 -0.82 9.46 -7.75
CA ILE A 100 -1.96 8.80 -7.11
C ILE A 100 -2.49 7.77 -8.09
N TYR A 101 -2.46 6.50 -7.71
CA TYR A 101 -3.12 5.41 -8.42
C TYR A 101 -4.46 5.17 -7.73
N TYR A 102 -5.55 5.47 -8.42
CA TYR A 102 -6.87 5.50 -7.84
C TYR A 102 -7.80 4.52 -8.53
N SER A 103 -8.40 3.65 -7.75
CA SER A 103 -9.39 2.68 -8.20
C SER A 103 -10.76 3.02 -7.63
N ARG A 104 -11.68 3.38 -8.55
CA ARG A 104 -13.06 3.69 -8.20
C ARG A 104 -13.88 2.40 -8.17
N VAL A 105 -13.81 1.66 -7.07
CA VAL A 105 -14.53 0.38 -6.90
C VAL A 105 -15.98 0.58 -6.44
N ASP A 106 -16.31 1.74 -5.88
CA ASP A 106 -17.66 2.12 -5.48
C ASP A 106 -18.13 3.34 -6.27
N VAL A 107 -18.95 3.10 -7.29
CA VAL A 107 -19.39 4.14 -8.23
C VAL A 107 -20.44 5.06 -7.63
N GLY A 108 -21.13 4.66 -6.55
CA GLY A 108 -22.22 5.41 -5.95
C GLY A 108 -21.78 6.29 -4.78
N ALA A 109 -21.36 5.67 -3.70
CA ALA A 109 -21.14 6.33 -2.42
C ALA A 109 -19.66 6.74 -2.17
N ASN A 110 -18.72 6.35 -3.01
CA ASN A 110 -17.27 6.57 -2.85
C ASN A 110 -16.71 6.03 -1.51
N ARG A 111 -17.38 5.07 -0.89
CA ARG A 111 -17.06 4.60 0.47
C ARG A 111 -15.87 3.66 0.52
N VAL A 112 -15.66 2.87 -0.54
CA VAL A 112 -14.70 1.77 -0.52
C VAL A 112 -13.63 1.89 -1.60
N ASN A 113 -13.49 3.08 -2.20
CA ASN A 113 -12.46 3.34 -3.19
C ASN A 113 -11.07 3.17 -2.58
N LEU A 114 -10.12 2.68 -3.39
CA LEU A 114 -8.74 2.46 -3.00
C LEU A 114 -7.83 3.46 -3.71
N ALA A 115 -6.78 3.88 -3.01
CA ALA A 115 -5.71 4.62 -3.63
C ALA A 115 -4.34 4.17 -3.10
N ILE A 116 -3.32 4.37 -3.93
CA ILE A 116 -1.91 4.34 -3.52
C ILE A 116 -1.31 5.69 -3.91
N VAL A 117 -0.74 6.40 -2.95
CA VAL A 117 0.02 7.62 -3.22
C VAL A 117 1.50 7.27 -3.15
N SER A 118 2.24 7.58 -4.22
CA SER A 118 3.65 7.25 -4.34
C SER A 118 4.47 8.46 -4.74
N ARG A 119 5.65 8.62 -4.16
CA ARG A 119 6.64 9.61 -4.58
C ARG A 119 7.36 9.22 -5.86
N LEU A 120 7.34 7.93 -6.18
CA LEU A 120 7.91 7.37 -7.41
C LEU A 120 6.79 6.97 -8.36
N GLN A 121 6.99 7.21 -9.64
CA GLN A 121 6.06 6.74 -10.66
C GLN A 121 6.17 5.21 -10.79
N ALA A 122 5.05 4.52 -10.72
CA ALA A 122 5.02 3.07 -10.88
C ALA A 122 5.37 2.66 -12.32
N GLU A 123 6.13 1.59 -12.45
CA GLU A 123 6.41 0.95 -13.74
C GLU A 123 5.19 0.18 -14.23
N GLU A 124 4.47 -0.45 -13.29
CA GLU A 124 3.30 -1.26 -13.56
C GLU A 124 2.21 -1.01 -12.51
N VAL A 125 0.96 -1.02 -12.93
CA VAL A 125 -0.21 -1.04 -12.05
C VAL A 125 -0.85 -2.43 -12.13
N ILE A 126 -1.07 -3.03 -10.97
CA ILE A 126 -1.59 -4.39 -10.82
C ILE A 126 -2.95 -4.31 -10.14
N VAL A 127 -3.96 -4.90 -10.76
CA VAL A 127 -5.28 -5.02 -10.12
C VAL A 127 -5.63 -6.50 -10.03
N LEU A 128 -5.72 -6.99 -8.81
CA LEU A 128 -6.18 -8.36 -8.59
C LEU A 128 -7.70 -8.35 -8.39
N THR A 129 -8.34 -9.29 -9.05
CA THR A 129 -9.79 -9.50 -8.91
C THR A 129 -10.14 -9.86 -7.47
N PRO A 130 -11.38 -9.55 -7.02
CA PRO A 130 -11.84 -9.96 -5.70
C PRO A 130 -11.56 -11.44 -5.44
N PRO A 131 -10.89 -11.79 -4.33
CA PRO A 131 -10.53 -13.18 -4.03
C PRO A 131 -11.75 -14.06 -3.73
N ILE A 132 -12.82 -13.48 -3.26
CA ILE A 132 -14.14 -14.11 -3.09
C ILE A 132 -15.24 -13.16 -3.60
N THR A 133 -16.42 -13.67 -3.84
CA THR A 133 -17.53 -12.92 -4.50
C THR A 133 -17.88 -11.58 -3.84
N LEU A 134 -17.79 -11.48 -2.52
CA LEU A 134 -18.13 -10.26 -1.77
C LEU A 134 -16.93 -9.33 -1.52
N SER A 135 -15.72 -9.80 -1.81
CA SER A 135 -14.50 -9.02 -1.58
C SER A 135 -14.38 -7.85 -2.55
N ARG A 136 -13.54 -6.92 -2.16
CA ARG A 136 -13.09 -5.82 -3.01
C ARG A 136 -11.88 -6.24 -3.84
N PRO A 137 -11.63 -5.59 -4.99
CA PRO A 137 -10.38 -5.77 -5.71
C PRO A 137 -9.20 -5.29 -4.86
N ILE A 138 -8.01 -5.76 -5.20
CA ILE A 138 -6.77 -5.35 -4.56
C ILE A 138 -6.00 -4.50 -5.56
N LEU A 139 -5.65 -3.27 -5.15
CA LEU A 139 -4.90 -2.33 -5.99
C LEU A 139 -3.43 -2.42 -5.67
N GLY A 140 -2.59 -2.61 -6.68
CA GLY A 140 -1.14 -2.69 -6.54
C GLY A 140 -0.38 -1.82 -7.54
N ILE A 141 0.84 -1.47 -7.18
CA ILE A 141 1.84 -0.86 -8.05
C ILE A 141 3.15 -1.63 -7.94
N ARG A 142 3.97 -1.60 -9.00
CA ARG A 142 5.32 -2.17 -8.99
C ARG A 142 6.35 -1.10 -9.31
N ILE A 143 7.45 -1.13 -8.56
CA ILE A 143 8.63 -0.28 -8.72
C ILE A 143 9.84 -1.21 -8.63
N GLY A 144 10.51 -1.46 -9.75
CA GLY A 144 11.58 -2.43 -9.83
C GLY A 144 11.12 -3.85 -9.46
N ASN A 145 11.75 -4.43 -8.46
CA ASN A 145 11.44 -5.77 -7.95
C ASN A 145 10.53 -5.74 -6.71
N ASP A 146 9.95 -4.60 -6.36
CA ASP A 146 9.06 -4.46 -5.21
C ASP A 146 7.64 -4.13 -5.68
N ALA A 147 6.65 -4.84 -5.14
CA ALA A 147 5.24 -4.63 -5.41
C ALA A 147 4.50 -4.20 -4.13
N PHE A 148 3.66 -3.19 -4.24
CA PHE A 148 2.99 -2.52 -3.14
C PHE A 148 1.49 -2.52 -3.36
N PHE A 149 0.72 -3.11 -2.44
CA PHE A 149 -0.73 -3.31 -2.56
C PHE A 149 -1.51 -2.58 -1.48
N SER A 150 -2.57 -1.91 -1.86
CA SER A 150 -3.61 -1.41 -0.95
C SER A 150 -4.78 -2.39 -0.96
N ALA A 151 -5.20 -2.84 0.22
CA ALA A 151 -6.31 -3.74 0.41
C ALA A 151 -7.25 -3.26 1.52
N HIS A 152 -8.53 -3.58 1.39
CA HIS A 152 -9.54 -3.31 2.40
C HIS A 152 -10.46 -4.54 2.54
N ALA A 153 -10.26 -5.31 3.58
CA ALA A 153 -11.03 -6.52 3.84
C ALA A 153 -12.46 -6.21 4.27
N LEU A 154 -13.31 -7.21 4.23
CA LEU A 154 -14.72 -7.11 4.59
C LEU A 154 -14.89 -6.73 6.07
N ALA A 155 -15.79 -5.79 6.35
CA ALA A 155 -16.04 -5.25 7.69
C ALA A 155 -16.60 -6.29 8.69
N ASN A 156 -17.08 -7.44 8.22
CA ASN A 156 -17.60 -8.53 9.04
C ASN A 156 -16.49 -9.38 9.71
N GLY A 157 -15.43 -8.75 10.20
CA GLY A 157 -14.31 -9.42 10.86
C GLY A 157 -13.23 -9.91 9.90
N GLY A 158 -13.10 -9.28 8.73
CA GLY A 158 -12.07 -9.59 7.74
C GLY A 158 -12.13 -11.03 7.27
N THR A 159 -13.33 -11.54 6.96
CA THR A 159 -13.52 -12.95 6.56
C THR A 159 -12.75 -13.31 5.30
N ASP A 160 -12.41 -12.33 4.46
CA ASP A 160 -11.62 -12.47 3.24
C ASP A 160 -10.13 -12.11 3.41
N SER A 161 -9.70 -11.71 4.61
CA SER A 161 -8.33 -11.21 4.83
C SER A 161 -7.24 -12.22 4.47
N ALA A 162 -7.43 -13.52 4.76
CA ALA A 162 -6.51 -14.57 4.32
C ALA A 162 -6.49 -14.72 2.79
N ALA A 163 -7.67 -14.75 2.17
CA ALA A 163 -7.80 -14.87 0.72
C ALA A 163 -7.15 -13.67 -0.02
N ILE A 164 -7.16 -12.46 0.55
CA ILE A 164 -6.44 -11.29 0.04
C ILE A 164 -4.92 -11.59 -0.01
N VAL A 165 -4.35 -12.05 1.10
CA VAL A 165 -2.90 -12.37 1.19
C VAL A 165 -2.53 -13.49 0.21
N GLU A 166 -3.32 -14.55 0.18
CA GLU A 166 -3.11 -15.69 -0.70
C GLU A 166 -3.22 -15.33 -2.18
N ASN A 167 -4.13 -14.41 -2.54
CA ASN A 167 -4.26 -13.93 -3.91
C ASN A 167 -3.00 -13.18 -4.37
N VAL A 168 -2.46 -12.30 -3.55
CA VAL A 168 -1.19 -11.62 -3.84
C VAL A 168 -0.04 -12.62 -3.90
N TYR A 169 0.06 -13.55 -2.96
CA TYR A 169 1.07 -14.61 -2.98
C TYR A 169 1.03 -15.42 -4.28
N ARG A 170 -0.15 -15.87 -4.70
CA ARG A 170 -0.32 -16.66 -5.92
C ARG A 170 0.03 -15.87 -7.18
N ASN A 171 -0.23 -14.56 -7.21
CA ASN A 171 0.12 -13.72 -8.34
C ASN A 171 1.63 -13.70 -8.64
N PHE A 172 2.48 -13.88 -7.63
CA PHE A 172 3.93 -13.83 -7.77
C PHE A 172 4.64 -15.19 -7.73
N ILE A 173 3.94 -16.31 -7.76
CA ILE A 173 4.57 -17.66 -7.80
C ILE A 173 5.50 -17.79 -9.00
N SER A 174 5.12 -17.23 -10.15
CA SER A 174 5.94 -17.22 -11.38
C SER A 174 7.00 -16.12 -11.41
N SER A 175 7.07 -15.27 -10.40
CA SER A 175 7.97 -14.14 -10.29
C SER A 175 8.71 -14.14 -8.94
N PRO A 176 9.56 -15.14 -8.69
CA PRO A 176 10.12 -15.41 -7.36
C PRO A 176 11.05 -14.32 -6.83
N ASN A 177 11.50 -13.41 -7.70
CA ASN A 177 12.38 -12.29 -7.34
C ASN A 177 11.63 -11.03 -6.92
N VAL A 178 10.28 -11.05 -6.97
CA VAL A 178 9.46 -9.93 -6.55
C VAL A 178 9.15 -10.05 -5.07
N ASN A 179 9.54 -9.04 -4.30
CA ASN A 179 9.04 -8.85 -2.95
C ASN A 179 7.73 -8.09 -3.02
N TRP A 180 6.80 -8.42 -2.17
CA TRP A 180 5.52 -7.72 -2.15
C TRP A 180 5.12 -7.36 -0.71
N VAL A 181 4.36 -6.29 -0.61
CA VAL A 181 3.76 -5.84 0.64
C VAL A 181 2.32 -5.41 0.41
N ILE A 182 1.44 -5.79 1.31
CA ILE A 182 0.05 -5.37 1.37
C ILE A 182 -0.09 -4.47 2.59
N GLY A 183 -0.44 -3.19 2.38
CA GLY A 183 -0.84 -2.28 3.43
C GLY A 183 -2.35 -2.08 3.39
N GLY A 184 -3.01 -2.13 4.55
CA GLY A 184 -4.45 -1.96 4.52
C GLY A 184 -5.16 -2.15 5.83
N ASP A 185 -6.47 -1.94 5.76
CA ASP A 185 -7.43 -2.34 6.79
C ASP A 185 -7.86 -3.78 6.54
N PHE A 186 -7.32 -4.69 7.33
CA PHE A 186 -7.65 -6.11 7.25
C PHE A 186 -8.93 -6.49 8.00
N ASN A 187 -9.54 -5.55 8.73
CA ASN A 187 -10.72 -5.80 9.57
C ASN A 187 -10.59 -7.02 10.51
N ARG A 188 -9.35 -7.49 10.72
CA ARG A 188 -8.97 -8.66 11.50
C ARG A 188 -7.68 -8.40 12.27
N GLU A 189 -7.62 -8.86 13.52
CA GLU A 189 -6.40 -8.78 14.33
C GLU A 189 -5.24 -9.58 13.68
N PRO A 190 -3.99 -9.10 13.77
CA PRO A 190 -2.81 -9.73 13.18
C PRO A 190 -2.64 -11.21 13.57
N SER A 191 -2.77 -11.53 14.84
CA SER A 191 -2.66 -12.91 15.35
C SER A 191 -3.73 -13.84 14.79
N SER A 192 -4.94 -13.32 14.62
CA SER A 192 -6.06 -14.06 14.03
C SER A 192 -5.84 -14.32 12.53
N LEU A 193 -5.21 -13.36 11.81
CA LEU A 193 -4.87 -13.57 10.40
C LEU A 193 -3.82 -14.68 10.25
N VAL A 194 -2.74 -14.65 11.03
CA VAL A 194 -1.69 -15.69 10.99
C VAL A 194 -2.29 -17.10 11.13
N ASN A 195 -3.26 -17.25 12.02
CA ASN A 195 -3.83 -18.57 12.32
C ASN A 195 -4.65 -19.16 11.19
N ILE A 196 -5.23 -18.34 10.30
CA ILE A 196 -6.11 -18.79 9.21
C ILE A 196 -5.41 -18.84 7.84
N LEU A 197 -4.17 -18.34 7.71
CA LEU A 197 -3.39 -18.46 6.48
C LEU A 197 -3.03 -19.91 6.18
N GLU A 198 -3.05 -20.30 4.91
CA GLU A 198 -2.49 -21.57 4.44
C GLU A 198 -1.04 -21.72 4.92
N SER A 199 -0.66 -22.92 5.34
CA SER A 199 0.69 -23.19 5.90
C SER A 199 1.83 -22.79 4.96
N SER A 200 1.67 -23.01 3.65
CA SER A 200 2.63 -22.62 2.61
C SER A 200 2.81 -21.10 2.54
N VAL A 201 1.73 -20.35 2.67
CA VAL A 201 1.75 -18.88 2.65
C VAL A 201 2.28 -18.32 3.96
N ARG A 202 1.84 -18.88 5.10
CA ARG A 202 2.26 -18.45 6.44
C ARG A 202 3.78 -18.45 6.61
N GLN A 203 4.48 -19.43 6.02
CA GLN A 203 5.95 -19.53 6.06
C GLN A 203 6.65 -18.50 5.17
N ARG A 204 5.91 -17.79 4.32
CA ARG A 204 6.43 -16.86 3.31
C ARG A 204 6.04 -15.42 3.56
N VAL A 205 5.42 -15.12 4.69
CA VAL A 205 4.94 -13.78 5.04
C VAL A 205 5.36 -13.37 6.43
N SER A 206 5.49 -12.08 6.63
CA SER A 206 5.63 -11.44 7.93
C SER A 206 4.52 -10.41 8.09
N ILE A 207 3.86 -10.41 9.24
CA ILE A 207 2.89 -9.38 9.60
C ILE A 207 3.59 -8.35 10.47
N ILE A 208 3.51 -7.08 10.06
CA ILE A 208 4.15 -5.94 10.71
C ILE A 208 3.04 -5.01 11.19
N ALA A 209 2.77 -5.04 12.49
CA ALA A 209 1.68 -4.30 13.11
C ALA A 209 2.19 -3.47 14.30
N PRO A 210 1.55 -2.35 14.61
CA PRO A 210 1.88 -1.60 15.82
C PRO A 210 1.42 -2.35 17.09
N ASN A 211 2.10 -2.07 18.21
CA ASN A 211 1.75 -2.63 19.51
C ASN A 211 0.59 -1.90 20.19
N ALA A 212 -0.24 -1.19 19.43
CA ALA A 212 -1.36 -0.41 19.95
C ALA A 212 -2.51 -0.41 18.94
N PRO A 213 -3.76 -0.22 19.41
CA PRO A 213 -4.93 -0.20 18.56
C PRO A 213 -4.84 0.86 17.46
N THR A 214 -5.23 0.50 16.24
CA THR A 214 -5.29 1.39 15.09
C THR A 214 -6.70 1.94 14.85
N GLN A 215 -7.70 1.34 15.46
CA GLN A 215 -9.11 1.69 15.29
C GLN A 215 -9.77 2.00 16.64
N SER A 216 -10.74 2.91 16.65
CA SER A 216 -11.41 3.44 17.85
C SER A 216 -12.08 2.38 18.72
N SER A 217 -12.41 1.21 18.20
CA SER A 217 -12.94 0.07 18.97
C SER A 217 -11.90 -0.63 19.85
N GLY A 218 -10.65 -0.21 19.82
CA GLY A 218 -9.55 -0.82 20.56
C GLY A 218 -8.89 -2.00 19.85
N ARG A 219 -9.16 -2.20 18.55
CA ARG A 219 -8.57 -3.27 17.72
C ARG A 219 -7.42 -2.76 16.86
N THR A 220 -6.48 -3.66 16.55
CA THR A 220 -5.40 -3.43 15.57
C THR A 220 -5.80 -4.02 14.24
N LEU A 221 -6.30 -3.19 13.32
CA LEU A 221 -6.86 -3.61 12.04
C LEU A 221 -6.02 -3.18 10.84
N ASP A 222 -5.20 -2.12 11.01
CA ASP A 222 -4.39 -1.50 9.97
C ASP A 222 -2.93 -1.88 10.17
N TYR A 223 -2.37 -2.65 9.22
CA TYR A 223 -1.00 -3.15 9.31
C TYR A 223 -0.46 -3.54 7.93
N LEU A 224 0.79 -4.02 7.88
CA LEU A 224 1.38 -4.60 6.68
C LEU A 224 1.45 -6.12 6.76
N VAL A 225 1.33 -6.74 5.59
CA VAL A 225 1.75 -8.12 5.34
C VAL A 225 2.80 -8.08 4.25
N ALA A 226 4.05 -8.40 4.57
CA ALA A 226 5.15 -8.48 3.62
C ALA A 226 5.46 -9.92 3.29
N GLY A 227 5.80 -10.21 2.05
CA GLY A 227 6.08 -11.58 1.62
C GLY A 227 6.89 -11.67 0.33
N ASN A 228 7.23 -12.90 0.01
CA ASN A 228 7.85 -13.29 -1.25
C ASN A 228 7.33 -14.67 -1.66
N SER A 229 7.03 -14.85 -2.93
CA SER A 229 6.46 -16.10 -3.44
C SER A 229 7.52 -17.07 -4.00
N GLY A 230 8.80 -16.76 -3.81
CA GLY A 230 9.91 -17.58 -4.28
C GLY A 230 10.13 -18.85 -3.47
N THR A 231 11.08 -19.66 -3.93
CA THR A 231 11.47 -20.91 -3.26
C THR A 231 12.52 -20.71 -2.16
N SER A 232 13.24 -19.59 -2.19
CA SER A 232 14.22 -19.23 -1.16
C SER A 232 13.56 -18.96 0.19
N ALA A 233 14.30 -19.10 1.28
CA ALA A 233 13.79 -18.72 2.60
C ALA A 233 13.38 -17.25 2.61
N PHE A 234 12.17 -16.97 3.08
CA PHE A 234 11.70 -15.60 3.26
C PHE A 234 12.37 -14.99 4.49
N SER A 235 13.01 -13.83 4.30
CA SER A 235 13.52 -13.01 5.39
C SER A 235 12.55 -11.86 5.63
N ALA A 236 12.05 -11.74 6.85
CA ALA A 236 11.17 -10.62 7.22
C ALA A 236 11.95 -9.31 7.08
N PRO A 237 11.34 -8.27 6.47
CA PRO A 237 11.99 -6.97 6.37
C PRO A 237 12.19 -6.34 7.75
N ALA A 238 13.31 -5.62 7.94
CA ALA A 238 13.64 -4.94 9.19
C ALA A 238 12.86 -3.62 9.33
N ILE A 239 11.54 -3.72 9.50
CA ILE A 239 10.61 -2.60 9.54
C ILE A 239 9.83 -2.59 10.86
N ALA A 240 9.71 -1.42 11.47
CA ALA A 240 8.85 -1.18 12.63
C ALA A 240 7.59 -0.41 12.27
N ALA A 241 6.46 -0.78 12.88
CA ALA A 241 5.19 -0.08 12.76
C ALA A 241 5.05 0.96 13.87
N ILE A 242 4.68 2.20 13.51
CA ILE A 242 4.54 3.33 14.41
C ILE A 242 3.21 4.03 14.13
N LEU A 243 2.38 4.21 15.15
CA LEU A 243 1.15 5.02 15.02
C LEU A 243 1.52 6.47 14.69
N MET A 244 1.04 6.96 13.55
CA MET A 244 1.22 8.36 13.18
C MET A 244 0.12 9.23 13.79
N LEU A 245 0.52 10.45 14.18
CA LEU A 245 -0.43 11.44 14.68
C LEU A 245 -1.21 11.00 15.94
N ALA A 246 -0.71 10.04 16.70
CA ALA A 246 -1.35 9.64 17.96
C ALA A 246 -1.61 10.84 18.88
N ASN A 247 -0.73 11.86 18.83
CA ASN A 247 -0.88 13.12 19.55
C ASN A 247 -1.81 14.14 18.85
N MET A 248 -2.27 13.84 17.63
CA MET A 248 -3.12 14.70 16.81
C MET A 248 -4.52 14.09 16.56
N ARG A 249 -4.95 13.18 17.43
CA ARG A 249 -6.25 12.48 17.29
C ARG A 249 -7.43 13.43 17.06
N SER A 250 -7.42 14.62 17.63
CA SER A 250 -8.46 15.64 17.42
C SER A 250 -8.50 16.22 15.99
N GLN A 251 -7.44 16.02 15.20
CA GLN A 251 -7.35 16.49 13.81
C GLN A 251 -7.66 15.37 12.79
N ILE A 252 -7.71 14.11 13.26
CA ILE A 252 -8.05 12.96 12.41
C ILE A 252 -9.55 12.73 12.53
N THR A 253 -10.23 12.88 11.40
CA THR A 253 -11.70 12.70 11.30
C THR A 253 -12.08 11.27 10.84
N SER A 254 -11.18 10.31 10.98
CA SER A 254 -11.41 8.87 10.79
C SER A 254 -11.40 8.17 12.16
N ASP A 255 -12.13 7.07 12.30
CA ASP A 255 -12.02 6.17 13.45
C ASP A 255 -10.77 5.27 13.36
N HIS A 256 -10.02 5.34 12.28
CA HIS A 256 -8.72 4.70 12.08
C HIS A 256 -7.57 5.71 12.22
N ILE A 257 -6.49 5.27 12.85
CA ILE A 257 -5.25 6.03 13.03
C ILE A 257 -4.25 5.58 11.95
N PRO A 258 -3.62 6.51 11.22
CA PRO A 258 -2.58 6.15 10.25
C PRO A 258 -1.41 5.43 10.90
N VAL A 259 -0.88 4.42 10.23
CA VAL A 259 0.31 3.67 10.68
C VAL A 259 1.44 3.89 9.68
N ASN A 260 2.61 4.25 10.20
CA ASN A 260 3.84 4.37 9.44
C ASN A 260 4.74 3.16 9.68
N PHE A 261 5.47 2.76 8.66
CA PHE A 261 6.37 1.61 8.67
C PHE A 261 7.70 2.03 8.08
N ARG A 262 8.76 1.87 8.84
CA ARG A 262 10.10 2.26 8.42
C ARG A 262 11.16 1.37 9.07
N ARG A 263 12.31 1.35 8.45
CA ARG A 263 13.49 0.67 8.98
C ARG A 263 13.84 1.21 10.37
N PHE A 264 14.21 0.32 11.29
CA PHE A 264 14.72 0.65 12.62
C PHE A 264 16.24 0.55 12.69
#